data_881d71c14399aec2cc5545fec8972def
#
_entry.id   881d71c14399aec2cc5545fec8972def
#
_cell.length_a   1.000
_cell.length_b   1.000
_cell.length_c   1.000
_cell.angle_alpha   90.00
_cell.angle_beta   90.00
_cell.angle_gamma   90.00
#
_symmetry.space_group_name_H-M   'P 1'
#
loop_
_entity.id
_entity.type
_entity.pdbx_description
1 polymer ?
#
loop_
_entity_poly.entity_id
_entity_poly.type
_entity_poly.pdbx_seq_one_letter_code
_entity_poly.pdbx_strand_id
1 'polypeptide(L)'
;LSEIEKVYTLKESKLYFMNPVKGLHDIQTAYFKYGVKDFALDCKEELEKILAITNHAKDLNLHIRIAVSNKFSKLPLENKFGISGKQAINLLKDARKVSQKLGICFHIGSQSMQPSTYSIAINKVFDLIEKSKTSIDTIDIGGGFPSIYQNAVPPSLDSYLEIIHKTIETKAPGQNCEILCEPGRALVAESGSLLVQVNLKKGKFLYITEGSYGALFDAAHLDFIYPIKLHTTRRKLIDHVVPFSLYGPTCDSKDCMPGPFMIPSNVEIGDYLEIGLIGAYGLTMRTKFNGFYSNKLVRTFDDPMLTMYSNESQKSETTLISVPA
;
A
#
# COMPACT_ATOMS: atom_id res chain seq x y z
N LEU A 1 7.99 10.40 -10.01
CA LEU A 1 7.59 11.27 -11.13
C LEU A 1 6.59 10.57 -12.06
N SER A 2 6.85 9.34 -12.49
CA SER A 2 5.97 8.60 -13.41
C SER A 2 4.54 8.40 -12.93
N GLU A 3 4.31 8.31 -11.62
CA GLU A 3 2.97 8.26 -11.02
C GLU A 3 2.29 9.63 -11.11
N ILE A 4 3.02 10.73 -10.84
CA ILE A 4 2.53 12.10 -11.01
C ILE A 4 2.07 12.32 -12.45
N GLU A 5 2.86 11.88 -13.44
CA GLU A 5 2.51 11.99 -14.86
C GLU A 5 1.20 11.30 -15.22
N LYS A 6 0.96 10.11 -14.65
CA LYS A 6 -0.27 9.34 -14.89
C LYS A 6 -1.52 10.00 -14.28
N VAL A 7 -1.39 10.52 -13.04
CA VAL A 7 -2.55 11.07 -12.32
C VAL A 7 -2.78 12.55 -12.58
N TYR A 8 -1.81 13.28 -13.15
CA TYR A 8 -1.93 14.70 -13.48
C TYR A 8 -3.10 15.00 -14.44
N THR A 9 -3.47 14.02 -15.29
CA THR A 9 -4.60 14.15 -16.21
C THR A 9 -5.96 14.07 -15.53
N LEU A 10 -6.02 13.61 -14.27
CA LEU A 10 -7.24 13.60 -13.47
C LEU A 10 -7.51 15.03 -13.01
N LYS A 11 -8.43 15.71 -13.71
CA LYS A 11 -8.89 17.06 -13.35
C LYS A 11 -9.45 17.01 -11.93
N GLU A 12 -9.12 18.00 -11.10
CA GLU A 12 -9.57 18.17 -9.70
C GLU A 12 -8.75 17.41 -8.64
N SER A 13 -7.75 16.61 -9.01
CA SER A 13 -6.88 15.98 -7.99
C SER A 13 -5.76 16.92 -7.54
N LYS A 14 -5.57 17.05 -6.22
CA LYS A 14 -4.40 17.69 -5.64
C LYS A 14 -3.29 16.65 -5.53
N LEU A 15 -2.10 16.99 -6.01
CA LEU A 15 -0.96 16.08 -6.06
C LEU A 15 -0.01 16.34 -4.89
N TYR A 16 0.41 15.26 -4.23
CA TYR A 16 1.37 15.24 -3.14
C TYR A 16 2.56 14.37 -3.52
N PHE A 17 3.80 14.84 -3.31
CA PHE A 17 5.00 14.05 -3.52
C PHE A 17 5.52 13.54 -2.17
N MET A 18 4.96 12.43 -1.68
CA MET A 18 5.15 11.95 -0.31
C MET A 18 6.36 11.01 -0.11
N ASN A 19 7.14 10.70 -1.16
CA ASN A 19 8.43 10.03 -0.95
C ASN A 19 9.43 10.99 -0.29
N PRO A 20 9.98 10.68 0.91
CA PRO A 20 10.87 11.59 1.64
C PRO A 20 12.16 11.95 0.91
N VAL A 21 12.68 11.09 0.04
CA VAL A 21 13.91 11.32 -0.75
C VAL A 21 13.58 11.34 -2.23
N LYS A 22 13.90 12.43 -2.91
CA LYS A 22 13.56 12.67 -4.33
C LYS A 22 14.76 13.05 -5.16
N GLY A 23 14.73 12.70 -6.46
CA GLY A 23 15.73 13.16 -7.43
C GLY A 23 15.61 14.67 -7.69
N LEU A 24 16.73 15.33 -8.04
CA LEU A 24 16.74 16.76 -8.37
C LEU A 24 15.79 17.08 -9.53
N HIS A 25 15.87 16.30 -10.60
CA HIS A 25 15.00 16.42 -11.76
C HIS A 25 13.53 16.18 -11.43
N ASP A 26 13.25 15.23 -10.51
CA ASP A 26 11.87 14.90 -10.13
C ASP A 26 11.24 16.05 -9.35
N ILE A 27 11.98 16.70 -8.43
CA ILE A 27 11.49 17.89 -7.71
C ILE A 27 11.20 19.02 -8.70
N GLN A 28 12.15 19.31 -9.59
CA GLN A 28 12.03 20.35 -10.59
C GLN A 28 10.80 20.15 -11.47
N THR A 29 10.65 18.94 -12.00
CA THR A 29 9.55 18.61 -12.91
C THR A 29 8.21 18.59 -12.18
N ALA A 30 8.14 18.02 -10.98
CA ALA A 30 6.92 18.00 -10.17
C ALA A 30 6.44 19.42 -9.87
N TYR A 31 7.35 20.32 -9.44
CA TYR A 31 6.99 21.67 -9.07
C TYR A 31 6.65 22.55 -10.30
N PHE A 32 7.56 22.65 -11.27
CA PHE A 32 7.41 23.61 -12.37
C PHE A 32 6.48 23.13 -13.49
N LYS A 33 6.45 21.82 -13.78
CA LYS A 33 5.62 21.27 -14.86
C LYS A 33 4.24 20.83 -14.38
N TYR A 34 4.18 20.17 -13.21
CA TYR A 34 2.95 19.58 -12.69
C TYR A 34 2.30 20.37 -11.56
N GLY A 35 2.91 21.47 -11.12
CA GLY A 35 2.33 22.33 -10.10
C GLY A 35 2.24 21.71 -8.71
N VAL A 36 3.01 20.66 -8.44
CA VAL A 36 3.06 20.01 -7.12
C VAL A 36 3.71 20.96 -6.13
N LYS A 37 3.02 21.26 -5.03
CA LYS A 37 3.51 22.14 -3.96
C LYS A 37 3.76 21.39 -2.65
N ASP A 38 3.20 20.22 -2.52
CA ASP A 38 3.22 19.37 -1.32
C ASP A 38 4.36 18.34 -1.43
N PHE A 39 5.38 18.46 -0.55
CA PHE A 39 6.57 17.60 -0.55
C PHE A 39 6.85 17.04 0.85
N ALA A 40 6.99 15.72 0.96
CA ALA A 40 7.49 15.10 2.19
C ALA A 40 9.01 15.11 2.26
N LEU A 41 9.55 15.17 3.48
CA LEU A 41 10.99 15.12 3.77
C LEU A 41 11.23 14.63 5.21
N ASP A 42 12.44 14.13 5.48
CA ASP A 42 12.80 13.64 6.80
C ASP A 42 14.21 14.03 7.26
N CYS A 43 14.87 14.91 6.51
CA CYS A 43 16.19 15.44 6.88
C CYS A 43 16.39 16.87 6.37
N LYS A 44 17.39 17.54 6.93
CA LYS A 44 17.72 18.91 6.56
C LYS A 44 18.26 19.04 5.13
N GLU A 45 19.01 18.06 4.68
CA GLU A 45 19.60 18.01 3.35
C GLU A 45 18.50 17.95 2.27
N GLU A 46 17.41 17.21 2.52
CA GLU A 46 16.27 17.19 1.62
C GLU A 46 15.51 18.52 1.61
N LEU A 47 15.37 19.18 2.77
CA LEU A 47 14.80 20.51 2.85
C LEU A 47 15.58 21.51 2.01
N GLU A 48 16.90 21.57 2.18
CA GLU A 48 17.80 22.45 1.45
C GLU A 48 17.73 22.18 -0.07
N LYS A 49 17.68 20.90 -0.45
CA LYS A 49 17.54 20.48 -1.84
C LYS A 49 16.21 20.94 -2.47
N ILE A 50 15.08 20.76 -1.78
CA ILE A 50 13.78 21.21 -2.26
C ILE A 50 13.80 22.73 -2.44
N LEU A 51 14.29 23.48 -1.47
CA LEU A 51 14.37 24.94 -1.54
C LEU A 51 15.25 25.42 -2.70
N ALA A 52 16.41 24.82 -2.87
CA ALA A 52 17.34 25.19 -3.96
C ALA A 52 16.71 24.95 -5.34
N ILE A 53 16.11 23.78 -5.55
CA ILE A 53 15.54 23.38 -6.86
C ILE A 53 14.28 24.19 -7.20
N THR A 54 13.49 24.59 -6.19
CA THR A 54 12.28 25.40 -6.39
C THR A 54 12.54 26.91 -6.35
N ASN A 55 13.82 27.33 -6.40
CA ASN A 55 14.22 28.73 -6.28
C ASN A 55 13.70 29.44 -5.01
N HIS A 56 13.73 28.74 -3.88
CA HIS A 56 13.22 29.21 -2.59
C HIS A 56 11.75 29.69 -2.66
N ALA A 57 10.93 28.94 -3.39
CA ALA A 57 9.50 29.21 -3.56
C ALA A 57 8.81 29.41 -2.20
N LYS A 58 7.82 30.34 -2.15
CA LYS A 58 7.11 30.69 -0.91
C LYS A 58 5.77 29.97 -0.75
N ASP A 59 5.37 29.21 -1.73
CA ASP A 59 4.10 28.47 -1.81
C ASP A 59 4.27 26.97 -1.58
N LEU A 60 5.39 26.55 -0.98
CA LEU A 60 5.67 25.16 -0.65
C LEU A 60 4.88 24.71 0.59
N ASN A 61 4.25 23.56 0.50
CA ASN A 61 3.71 22.80 1.62
C ASN A 61 4.68 21.66 1.96
N LEU A 62 5.21 21.65 3.16
CA LEU A 62 6.23 20.68 3.56
C LEU A 62 5.67 19.73 4.61
N HIS A 63 5.86 18.43 4.41
CA HIS A 63 5.39 17.38 5.29
C HIS A 63 6.57 16.63 5.91
N ILE A 64 6.76 16.77 7.22
CA ILE A 64 7.88 16.13 7.91
C ILE A 64 7.54 14.69 8.24
N ARG A 65 8.27 13.74 7.65
CA ARG A 65 8.10 12.32 7.90
C ARG A 65 8.68 11.92 9.25
N ILE A 66 7.82 11.49 10.16
CA ILE A 66 8.20 11.05 11.51
C ILE A 66 8.35 9.53 11.52
N ALA A 67 9.45 9.05 12.11
CA ALA A 67 9.64 7.63 12.39
C ALA A 67 8.69 7.18 13.51
N VAL A 68 7.89 6.16 13.24
CA VAL A 68 6.97 5.55 14.20
C VAL A 68 7.19 4.04 14.23
N SER A 69 6.76 3.37 15.31
CA SER A 69 6.89 1.92 15.42
C SER A 69 5.99 1.19 14.43
N ASN A 70 6.53 0.16 13.79
CA ASN A 70 5.82 -0.72 12.85
C ASN A 70 5.61 -2.14 13.43
N LYS A 71 5.69 -2.30 14.75
CA LYS A 71 5.72 -3.60 15.45
C LYS A 71 4.55 -4.53 15.10
N PHE A 72 3.39 -4.00 14.78
CA PHE A 72 2.18 -4.78 14.50
C PHE A 72 1.84 -4.87 13.00
N SER A 73 2.74 -4.47 12.12
CA SER A 73 2.58 -4.62 10.68
C SER A 73 3.20 -5.94 10.18
N LYS A 74 2.61 -6.51 9.15
CA LYS A 74 3.21 -7.67 8.44
C LYS A 74 4.47 -7.29 7.69
N LEU A 75 4.53 -6.05 7.16
CA LEU A 75 5.69 -5.48 6.48
C LEU A 75 6.13 -4.20 7.19
N PRO A 76 7.14 -4.27 8.08
CA PRO A 76 7.74 -3.08 8.71
C PRO A 76 8.48 -2.21 7.69
N LEU A 77 8.33 -0.89 7.78
CA LEU A 77 8.94 0.11 6.89
C LEU A 77 9.76 1.16 7.66
N GLU A 78 10.10 0.90 8.93
CA GLU A 78 10.67 1.88 9.85
C GLU A 78 12.16 2.17 9.66
N ASN A 79 12.91 1.30 8.97
CA ASN A 79 14.38 1.42 8.90
C ASN A 79 14.88 2.28 7.72
N LYS A 80 14.01 2.77 6.86
CA LYS A 80 14.41 3.49 5.65
C LYS A 80 14.15 4.98 5.75
N PHE A 81 13.03 5.38 6.32
CA PHE A 81 12.56 6.76 6.35
C PHE A 81 12.04 7.17 7.72
N GLY A 82 12.09 8.48 7.94
CA GLY A 82 11.52 9.13 9.09
C GLY A 82 12.54 9.62 10.10
N ILE A 83 12.29 10.78 10.65
CA ILE A 83 13.11 11.46 11.65
C ILE A 83 12.45 11.36 13.02
N SER A 84 13.23 11.46 14.11
CA SER A 84 12.73 11.39 15.48
C SER A 84 13.49 12.30 16.45
N GLY A 85 12.99 12.40 17.69
CA GLY A 85 13.68 13.10 18.78
C GLY A 85 13.98 14.57 18.51
N LYS A 86 15.14 15.03 18.99
CA LYS A 86 15.57 16.45 18.88
C LYS A 86 15.75 16.91 17.43
N GLN A 87 16.17 15.99 16.55
CA GLN A 87 16.34 16.31 15.12
C GLN A 87 14.98 16.61 14.47
N ALA A 88 13.93 15.86 14.78
CA ALA A 88 12.58 16.14 14.29
C ALA A 88 12.08 17.52 14.74
N ILE A 89 12.29 17.85 16.02
CA ILE A 89 11.92 19.17 16.56
C ILE A 89 12.63 20.31 15.81
N ASN A 90 13.92 20.15 15.54
CA ASN A 90 14.68 21.18 14.83
C ASN A 90 14.20 21.31 13.38
N LEU A 91 13.99 20.18 12.70
CA LEU A 91 13.52 20.17 11.31
C LEU A 91 12.12 20.81 11.17
N LEU A 92 11.20 20.54 12.11
CA LEU A 92 9.88 21.18 12.15
C LEU A 92 10.00 22.71 12.26
N LYS A 93 10.88 23.21 13.15
CA LYS A 93 11.14 24.64 13.30
C LYS A 93 11.74 25.29 12.05
N ASP A 94 12.67 24.60 11.41
CA ASP A 94 13.32 25.11 10.20
C ASP A 94 12.36 25.09 8.99
N ALA A 95 11.61 24.01 8.81
CA ALA A 95 10.61 23.90 7.76
C ALA A 95 9.48 24.95 7.92
N ARG A 96 9.02 25.25 9.14
CA ARG A 96 7.99 26.26 9.37
C ARG A 96 8.39 27.65 8.89
N LYS A 97 9.66 28.02 8.96
CA LYS A 97 10.15 29.34 8.54
C LYS A 97 10.05 29.55 7.03
N VAL A 98 10.01 28.48 6.25
CA VAL A 98 10.15 28.51 4.79
C VAL A 98 8.94 27.92 4.05
N SER A 99 8.00 27.29 4.75
CA SER A 99 6.80 26.70 4.16
C SER A 99 5.58 27.60 4.25
N GLN A 100 4.71 27.54 3.26
CA GLN A 100 3.36 28.11 3.32
C GLN A 100 2.49 27.33 4.30
N LYS A 101 2.43 25.99 4.12
CA LYS A 101 1.82 25.07 5.07
C LYS A 101 2.86 24.08 5.58
N LEU A 102 2.77 23.70 6.85
CA LEU A 102 3.59 22.67 7.44
C LEU A 102 2.73 21.51 7.89
N GLY A 103 3.05 20.34 7.41
CA GLY A 103 2.43 19.08 7.80
C GLY A 103 3.41 18.15 8.51
N ILE A 104 2.85 17.16 9.17
CA ILE A 104 3.57 15.98 9.65
C ILE A 104 2.97 14.77 8.97
N CYS A 105 3.80 13.83 8.54
CA CYS A 105 3.35 12.54 8.01
C CYS A 105 4.08 11.39 8.69
N PHE A 106 3.45 10.20 8.70
CA PHE A 106 4.06 8.98 9.17
C PHE A 106 3.47 7.76 8.45
N HIS A 107 4.04 6.58 8.65
CA HIS A 107 3.50 5.33 8.13
C HIS A 107 3.76 4.20 9.12
N ILE A 108 2.73 3.48 9.52
CA ILE A 108 2.79 2.44 10.56
C ILE A 108 3.20 1.05 10.05
N GLY A 109 3.69 0.96 8.81
CA GLY A 109 3.97 -0.31 8.12
C GLY A 109 2.76 -0.83 7.34
N SER A 110 3.00 -1.71 6.35
CA SER A 110 1.92 -2.27 5.54
C SER A 110 1.24 -3.44 6.25
N GLN A 111 -0.07 -3.59 6.05
CA GLN A 111 -0.89 -4.63 6.69
C GLN A 111 -0.78 -4.56 8.23
N SER A 112 -1.12 -3.42 8.82
CA SER A 112 -1.14 -3.24 10.27
C SER A 112 -2.37 -3.95 10.85
N MET A 113 -2.15 -4.98 11.67
CA MET A 113 -3.20 -5.85 12.18
C MET A 113 -3.88 -5.31 13.47
N GLN A 114 -3.38 -4.18 14.01
CA GLN A 114 -3.90 -3.62 15.26
C GLN A 114 -4.23 -2.12 15.11
N PRO A 115 -5.51 -1.73 15.29
CA PRO A 115 -5.92 -0.33 15.23
C PRO A 115 -5.18 0.59 16.20
N SER A 116 -4.80 0.08 17.39
CA SER A 116 -4.06 0.82 18.41
C SER A 116 -2.69 1.35 17.94
N THR A 117 -2.15 0.80 16.87
CA THR A 117 -0.90 1.31 16.26
C THR A 117 -1.02 2.76 15.80
N TYR A 118 -2.18 3.14 15.25
CA TYR A 118 -2.46 4.54 14.89
C TYR A 118 -2.50 5.44 16.12
N SER A 119 -3.15 5.02 17.20
CA SER A 119 -3.20 5.79 18.45
C SER A 119 -1.79 6.05 19.01
N ILE A 120 -0.92 5.04 19.01
CA ILE A 120 0.47 5.17 19.45
C ILE A 120 1.23 6.19 18.57
N ALA A 121 1.08 6.08 17.25
CA ALA A 121 1.75 6.98 16.30
C ALA A 121 1.25 8.43 16.42
N ILE A 122 -0.07 8.62 16.49
CA ILE A 122 -0.70 9.95 16.66
C ILE A 122 -0.27 10.59 17.96
N ASN A 123 -0.26 9.87 19.09
CA ASN A 123 0.24 10.38 20.37
C ASN A 123 1.69 10.87 20.26
N LYS A 124 2.56 10.09 19.60
CA LYS A 124 3.96 10.50 19.38
C LYS A 124 4.06 11.78 18.55
N VAL A 125 3.22 11.95 17.55
CA VAL A 125 3.16 13.16 16.71
C VAL A 125 2.75 14.37 17.56
N PHE A 126 1.69 14.26 18.35
CA PHE A 126 1.26 15.36 19.22
C PHE A 126 2.30 15.72 20.28
N ASP A 127 2.99 14.74 20.87
CA ASP A 127 4.11 15.00 21.79
C ASP A 127 5.26 15.79 21.12
N LEU A 128 5.52 15.54 19.83
CA LEU A 128 6.52 16.28 19.05
C LEU A 128 6.04 17.70 18.73
N ILE A 129 4.77 17.87 18.38
CA ILE A 129 4.16 19.19 18.14
C ILE A 129 4.28 20.06 19.39
N GLU A 130 3.89 19.55 20.54
CA GLU A 130 3.98 20.24 21.83
C GLU A 130 5.41 20.64 22.15
N LYS A 131 6.37 19.71 22.05
CA LYS A 131 7.79 19.96 22.32
C LYS A 131 8.42 20.95 21.33
N SER A 132 8.00 20.92 20.07
CA SER A 132 8.51 21.84 19.05
C SER A 132 7.96 23.25 19.20
N LYS A 133 6.78 23.40 19.79
CA LYS A 133 5.98 24.65 19.83
C LYS A 133 5.76 25.23 18.43
N THR A 134 5.59 24.35 17.42
CA THR A 134 5.42 24.74 16.02
C THR A 134 3.98 24.50 15.61
N SER A 135 3.35 25.47 14.96
CA SER A 135 2.00 25.30 14.40
C SER A 135 2.03 24.35 13.20
N ILE A 136 1.12 23.39 13.18
CA ILE A 136 0.98 22.37 12.14
C ILE A 136 -0.38 22.56 11.47
N ASP A 137 -0.38 22.60 10.14
CA ASP A 137 -1.58 22.78 9.32
C ASP A 137 -2.21 21.43 8.90
N THR A 138 -1.40 20.37 8.78
CA THR A 138 -1.85 19.07 8.26
C THR A 138 -1.18 17.92 9.02
N ILE A 139 -1.94 16.88 9.33
CA ILE A 139 -1.41 15.60 9.82
C ILE A 139 -1.82 14.51 8.84
N ASP A 140 -0.86 13.91 8.16
CA ASP A 140 -1.05 12.75 7.31
C ASP A 140 -0.71 11.48 8.11
N ILE A 141 -1.73 10.71 8.42
CA ILE A 141 -1.60 9.47 9.19
C ILE A 141 -1.07 8.29 8.35
N GLY A 142 -0.77 8.54 7.08
CA GLY A 142 -0.17 7.60 6.16
C GLY A 142 -1.06 6.44 5.78
N GLY A 143 -0.40 5.38 5.31
CA GLY A 143 -1.02 4.11 4.96
C GLY A 143 -0.85 3.06 6.06
N GLY A 144 -1.04 1.81 5.66
CA GLY A 144 -0.95 0.65 6.55
C GLY A 144 -2.29 -0.01 6.85
N PHE A 145 -3.39 0.59 6.41
CA PHE A 145 -4.72 -0.01 6.49
C PHE A 145 -4.71 -1.39 5.82
N PRO A 146 -5.15 -2.43 6.57
CA PRO A 146 -5.03 -3.80 6.10
C PRO A 146 -6.14 -4.19 5.12
N SER A 147 -5.92 -5.31 4.43
CA SER A 147 -6.96 -6.09 3.76
C SER A 147 -7.03 -7.48 4.37
N ILE A 148 -8.09 -8.23 4.04
CA ILE A 148 -8.28 -9.60 4.50
C ILE A 148 -7.46 -10.57 3.64
N TYR A 149 -6.86 -11.59 4.29
CA TYR A 149 -6.25 -12.74 3.64
C TYR A 149 -6.57 -14.00 4.46
N GLN A 150 -6.42 -15.20 3.89
CA GLN A 150 -6.79 -16.43 4.60
C GLN A 150 -6.10 -16.60 5.96
N ASN A 151 -4.86 -16.15 6.08
CA ASN A 151 -4.07 -16.20 7.31
C ASN A 151 -3.93 -14.85 8.03
N ALA A 152 -4.68 -13.83 7.62
CA ALA A 152 -4.61 -12.49 8.19
C ALA A 152 -5.98 -11.81 8.11
N VAL A 153 -6.79 -11.99 9.15
CA VAL A 153 -8.11 -11.38 9.29
C VAL A 153 -7.99 -10.18 10.22
N PRO A 154 -7.97 -8.94 9.69
CA PRO A 154 -7.89 -7.74 10.51
C PRO A 154 -9.24 -7.40 11.16
N PRO A 155 -9.28 -6.52 12.18
CA PRO A 155 -10.49 -5.82 12.58
C PRO A 155 -11.10 -5.02 11.41
N SER A 156 -12.37 -4.62 11.52
CA SER A 156 -13.05 -3.78 10.53
C SER A 156 -12.34 -2.44 10.34
N LEU A 157 -12.44 -1.83 9.16
CA LEU A 157 -11.87 -0.48 8.92
C LEU A 157 -12.47 0.56 9.87
N ASP A 158 -13.74 0.44 10.25
CA ASP A 158 -14.37 1.32 11.22
C ASP A 158 -13.64 1.33 12.55
N SER A 159 -13.17 0.18 13.03
CA SER A 159 -12.37 0.08 14.25
C SER A 159 -11.08 0.90 14.19
N TYR A 160 -10.46 1.00 13.01
CA TYR A 160 -9.29 1.87 12.79
C TYR A 160 -9.68 3.35 12.81
N LEU A 161 -10.75 3.70 12.10
CA LEU A 161 -11.23 5.08 12.00
C LEU A 161 -11.70 5.61 13.36
N GLU A 162 -12.44 4.81 14.14
CA GLU A 162 -12.87 5.16 15.49
C GLU A 162 -11.70 5.48 16.42
N ILE A 163 -10.66 4.64 16.42
CA ILE A 163 -9.47 4.88 17.25
C ILE A 163 -8.72 6.13 16.79
N ILE A 164 -8.58 6.36 15.49
CA ILE A 164 -7.95 7.54 14.92
C ILE A 164 -8.71 8.79 15.36
N HIS A 165 -10.01 8.86 15.11
CA HIS A 165 -10.87 9.98 15.49
C HIS A 165 -10.80 10.26 17.00
N LYS A 166 -11.04 9.25 17.83
CA LYS A 166 -11.00 9.39 19.29
C LYS A 166 -9.65 9.91 19.79
N THR A 167 -8.54 9.44 19.18
CA THR A 167 -7.19 9.88 19.60
C THR A 167 -6.94 11.33 19.22
N ILE A 168 -7.33 11.74 18.01
CA ILE A 168 -7.18 13.13 17.54
C ILE A 168 -8.04 14.07 18.38
N GLU A 169 -9.32 13.77 18.60
CA GLU A 169 -10.22 14.58 19.42
C GLU A 169 -9.71 14.75 20.85
N THR A 170 -9.13 13.70 21.43
CA THR A 170 -8.58 13.76 22.80
C THR A 170 -7.34 14.65 22.88
N LYS A 171 -6.47 14.62 21.85
CA LYS A 171 -5.17 15.34 21.87
C LYS A 171 -5.26 16.76 21.37
N ALA A 172 -6.20 17.05 20.48
CA ALA A 172 -6.34 18.36 19.83
C ALA A 172 -7.79 18.84 19.80
N PRO A 173 -8.47 18.99 20.95
CA PRO A 173 -9.83 19.48 20.97
C PRO A 173 -9.89 20.88 20.35
N GLY A 174 -10.62 21.01 19.23
CA GLY A 174 -10.84 22.28 18.56
C GLY A 174 -9.68 22.79 17.70
N GLN A 175 -8.65 22.01 17.42
CA GLN A 175 -7.62 22.37 16.43
C GLN A 175 -8.13 22.16 15.01
N ASN A 176 -8.01 23.19 14.17
CA ASN A 176 -8.29 23.14 12.73
C ASN A 176 -7.09 22.58 11.95
N CYS A 177 -6.68 21.34 12.26
CA CYS A 177 -5.65 20.65 11.51
C CYS A 177 -6.31 19.70 10.50
N GLU A 178 -5.94 19.81 9.23
CA GLU A 178 -6.41 18.91 8.18
C GLU A 178 -5.82 17.50 8.39
N ILE A 179 -6.67 16.48 8.38
CA ILE A 179 -6.23 15.07 8.53
C ILE A 179 -6.28 14.41 7.17
N LEU A 180 -5.14 13.84 6.76
CA LEU A 180 -4.98 13.07 5.53
C LEU A 180 -4.64 11.62 5.85
N CYS A 181 -4.90 10.72 4.91
CA CYS A 181 -4.47 9.33 4.95
C CYS A 181 -4.10 8.82 3.55
N GLU A 182 -3.26 7.78 3.50
CA GLU A 182 -2.74 7.16 2.28
C GLU A 182 -3.13 5.67 2.20
N PRO A 183 -4.43 5.29 2.23
CA PRO A 183 -4.83 3.89 2.13
C PRO A 183 -4.53 3.37 0.73
N GLY A 184 -3.72 2.32 0.63
CA GLY A 184 -3.41 1.63 -0.63
C GLY A 184 -4.03 0.24 -0.66
N ARG A 185 -3.42 -0.71 0.05
CA ARG A 185 -3.85 -2.11 0.09
C ARG A 185 -5.34 -2.28 0.41
N ALA A 186 -5.83 -1.59 1.42
CA ALA A 186 -7.24 -1.67 1.82
C ALA A 186 -8.20 -1.34 0.67
N LEU A 187 -7.88 -0.39 -0.20
CA LEU A 187 -8.76 0.04 -1.29
C LEU A 187 -8.75 -0.88 -2.51
N VAL A 188 -7.61 -1.54 -2.79
CA VAL A 188 -7.43 -2.22 -4.08
C VAL A 188 -7.14 -3.71 -4.00
N ALA A 189 -6.86 -4.28 -2.82
CA ALA A 189 -6.51 -5.70 -2.73
C ALA A 189 -7.60 -6.61 -3.31
N GLU A 190 -8.86 -6.30 -3.04
CA GLU A 190 -10.02 -7.09 -3.47
C GLU A 190 -10.38 -6.91 -4.95
N SER A 191 -9.78 -5.94 -5.66
CA SER A 191 -10.17 -5.56 -7.03
C SER A 191 -9.65 -6.47 -8.13
N GLY A 192 -8.90 -7.52 -7.80
CA GLY A 192 -8.33 -8.38 -8.84
C GLY A 192 -8.03 -9.79 -8.42
N SER A 193 -8.13 -10.70 -9.38
CA SER A 193 -7.65 -12.07 -9.27
C SER A 193 -6.67 -12.41 -10.40
N LEU A 194 -5.87 -13.44 -10.18
CA LEU A 194 -4.87 -13.94 -11.09
C LEU A 194 -5.27 -15.36 -11.54
N LEU A 195 -5.41 -15.57 -12.84
CA LEU A 195 -5.67 -16.89 -13.40
C LEU A 195 -4.36 -17.52 -13.89
N VAL A 196 -3.98 -18.64 -13.30
CA VAL A 196 -2.76 -19.40 -13.65
C VAL A 196 -3.06 -20.84 -14.01
N GLN A 197 -2.25 -21.44 -14.87
CA GLN A 197 -2.38 -22.84 -15.25
C GLN A 197 -1.43 -23.71 -14.43
N VAL A 198 -1.88 -24.91 -14.07
CA VAL A 198 -1.05 -25.95 -13.45
C VAL A 198 -0.27 -26.69 -14.54
N ASN A 199 1.05 -26.50 -14.56
CA ASN A 199 1.96 -27.14 -15.51
C ASN A 199 2.40 -28.53 -15.05
N LEU A 200 2.53 -28.74 -13.72
CA LEU A 200 2.94 -30.01 -13.14
C LEU A 200 2.42 -30.14 -11.71
N LYS A 201 2.04 -31.37 -11.33
CA LYS A 201 1.80 -31.78 -9.95
C LYS A 201 2.85 -32.81 -9.52
N LYS A 202 3.59 -32.49 -8.45
CA LYS A 202 4.64 -33.37 -7.89
C LYS A 202 4.43 -33.52 -6.39
N GLY A 203 3.73 -34.56 -5.98
CA GLY A 203 3.35 -34.72 -4.57
C GLY A 203 2.49 -33.56 -4.07
N LYS A 204 2.99 -32.83 -3.08
CA LYS A 204 2.37 -31.64 -2.50
C LYS A 204 2.77 -30.32 -3.18
N PHE A 205 3.43 -30.37 -4.31
CA PHE A 205 3.90 -29.19 -5.06
C PHE A 205 3.15 -29.05 -6.38
N LEU A 206 2.67 -27.85 -6.67
CA LEU A 206 2.12 -27.49 -7.98
C LEU A 206 3.05 -26.46 -8.63
N TYR A 207 3.43 -26.73 -9.88
CA TYR A 207 4.18 -25.81 -10.72
C TYR A 207 3.19 -25.07 -11.61
N ILE A 208 3.19 -23.74 -11.53
CA ILE A 208 2.19 -22.88 -12.16
C ILE A 208 2.83 -21.87 -13.10
N THR A 209 2.03 -21.22 -13.93
CA THR A 209 2.50 -20.28 -14.97
C THR A 209 2.86 -18.90 -14.47
N GLU A 210 2.75 -18.63 -13.16
CA GLU A 210 3.08 -17.35 -12.52
C GLU A 210 3.80 -17.62 -11.19
N GLY A 211 4.54 -16.63 -10.64
CA GLY A 211 5.33 -16.87 -9.44
C GLY A 211 5.75 -15.61 -8.70
N SER A 212 6.80 -15.74 -7.87
CA SER A 212 7.35 -14.68 -7.04
C SER A 212 7.94 -13.51 -7.83
N TYR A 213 8.47 -13.77 -9.01
CA TYR A 213 8.95 -12.75 -9.97
C TYR A 213 7.84 -12.08 -10.75
N GLY A 214 6.63 -12.60 -10.61
CA GLY A 214 5.41 -12.09 -11.18
C GLY A 214 4.50 -11.48 -10.11
N ALA A 215 3.21 -11.85 -10.15
CA ALA A 215 2.19 -11.25 -9.28
C ALA A 215 2.14 -11.83 -7.85
N LEU A 216 2.94 -12.87 -7.52
CA LEU A 216 2.87 -13.59 -6.25
C LEU A 216 4.03 -13.25 -5.28
N PHE A 217 4.63 -12.07 -5.42
CA PHE A 217 5.72 -11.61 -4.56
C PHE A 217 5.36 -11.68 -3.07
N ASP A 218 4.20 -11.16 -2.68
CA ASP A 218 3.77 -11.14 -1.26
C ASP A 218 3.56 -12.56 -0.70
N ALA A 219 3.10 -13.51 -1.51
CA ALA A 219 2.96 -14.91 -1.11
C ALA A 219 4.30 -15.62 -0.90
N ALA A 220 5.33 -15.21 -1.65
CA ALA A 220 6.67 -15.80 -1.57
C ALA A 220 7.51 -15.21 -0.42
N HIS A 221 7.35 -13.92 -0.13
CA HIS A 221 8.28 -13.17 0.72
C HIS A 221 7.65 -12.60 2.00
N LEU A 222 6.32 -12.50 2.06
CA LEU A 222 5.59 -11.92 3.19
C LEU A 222 4.57 -12.89 3.81
N ASP A 223 4.63 -14.17 3.45
CA ASP A 223 3.77 -15.24 3.96
C ASP A 223 2.25 -14.98 3.80
N PHE A 224 1.84 -14.23 2.77
CA PHE A 224 0.42 -14.07 2.50
C PHE A 224 -0.16 -15.35 1.89
N ILE A 225 -1.26 -15.83 2.46
CA ILE A 225 -2.02 -16.95 1.91
C ILE A 225 -3.26 -16.39 1.22
N TYR A 226 -3.20 -16.37 -0.11
CA TYR A 226 -4.30 -15.91 -0.95
C TYR A 226 -5.40 -16.97 -1.05
N PRO A 227 -6.69 -16.58 -1.16
CA PRO A 227 -7.75 -17.52 -1.49
C PRO A 227 -7.56 -18.03 -2.90
N ILE A 228 -7.76 -19.35 -3.08
CA ILE A 228 -7.60 -20.02 -4.38
C ILE A 228 -8.86 -20.81 -4.71
N LYS A 229 -9.29 -20.67 -5.96
CA LYS A 229 -10.37 -21.46 -6.56
C LYS A 229 -9.84 -22.27 -7.75
N LEU A 230 -10.12 -23.57 -7.75
CA LEU A 230 -9.76 -24.46 -8.85
C LEU A 230 -10.83 -24.43 -9.94
N HIS A 231 -10.42 -24.25 -11.19
CA HIS A 231 -11.26 -24.30 -12.37
C HIS A 231 -10.85 -25.42 -13.31
N THR A 232 -11.81 -26.27 -13.71
CA THR A 232 -11.65 -27.31 -14.73
C THR A 232 -12.98 -27.59 -15.41
N THR A 233 -12.92 -27.85 -16.70
CA THR A 233 -14.08 -28.34 -17.50
C THR A 233 -14.01 -29.84 -17.76
N ARG A 234 -12.95 -30.52 -17.32
CA ARG A 234 -12.63 -31.90 -17.68
C ARG A 234 -13.23 -32.96 -16.74
N ARG A 235 -13.60 -32.54 -15.51
CA ARG A 235 -14.15 -33.41 -14.49
C ARG A 235 -14.90 -32.64 -13.41
N LYS A 236 -15.66 -33.35 -12.59
CA LYS A 236 -16.26 -32.76 -11.37
C LYS A 236 -15.19 -32.54 -10.30
N LEU A 237 -15.19 -31.37 -9.70
CA LEU A 237 -14.37 -31.10 -8.52
C LEU A 237 -14.90 -31.85 -7.31
N ILE A 238 -14.00 -32.22 -6.41
CA ILE A 238 -14.33 -32.84 -5.12
C ILE A 238 -14.11 -31.84 -4.00
N ASP A 239 -14.90 -31.96 -2.93
CA ASP A 239 -14.84 -31.02 -1.81
C ASP A 239 -13.62 -31.24 -0.86
N HIS A 240 -12.93 -32.38 -1.02
CA HIS A 240 -11.76 -32.73 -0.23
C HIS A 240 -10.55 -31.88 -0.67
N VAL A 241 -10.18 -30.88 0.14
CA VAL A 241 -9.03 -30.02 -0.09
C VAL A 241 -7.81 -30.50 0.69
N VAL A 242 -6.63 -30.33 0.12
CA VAL A 242 -5.34 -30.66 0.74
C VAL A 242 -4.34 -29.52 0.57
N PRO A 243 -3.33 -29.40 1.46
CA PRO A 243 -2.35 -28.34 1.37
C PRO A 243 -1.35 -28.56 0.23
N PHE A 244 -1.13 -27.49 -0.55
CA PHE A 244 -0.09 -27.43 -1.58
C PHE A 244 0.84 -26.23 -1.33
N SER A 245 2.10 -26.36 -1.76
CA SER A 245 2.99 -25.26 -2.05
C SER A 245 3.01 -25.02 -3.57
N LEU A 246 3.20 -23.76 -3.97
CA LEU A 246 3.25 -23.38 -5.39
C LEU A 246 4.67 -23.02 -5.79
N TYR A 247 5.10 -23.48 -6.97
CA TYR A 247 6.33 -23.06 -7.62
C TYR A 247 6.01 -22.29 -8.89
N GLY A 248 6.67 -21.15 -9.08
CA GLY A 248 6.57 -20.36 -10.30
C GLY A 248 7.32 -21.00 -11.47
N PRO A 249 7.24 -20.37 -12.66
CA PRO A 249 7.77 -20.93 -13.90
C PRO A 249 9.28 -20.77 -14.09
N THR A 250 9.96 -19.96 -13.26
CA THR A 250 11.37 -19.67 -13.44
C THR A 250 12.27 -20.79 -12.95
N CYS A 251 13.52 -20.80 -13.37
CA CYS A 251 14.50 -21.79 -12.91
C CYS A 251 15.10 -21.47 -11.53
N ASP A 252 14.74 -20.33 -10.93
CA ASP A 252 15.21 -19.94 -9.59
C ASP A 252 14.45 -20.70 -8.50
N SER A 253 15.19 -21.32 -7.58
CA SER A 253 14.61 -22.03 -6.43
C SER A 253 13.87 -21.09 -5.45
N LYS A 254 14.07 -19.79 -5.54
CA LYS A 254 13.34 -18.76 -4.78
C LYS A 254 11.96 -18.46 -5.34
N ASP A 255 11.67 -18.95 -6.54
CA ASP A 255 10.34 -18.82 -7.15
C ASP A 255 9.36 -19.83 -6.55
N CYS A 256 9.16 -19.68 -5.23
CA CYS A 256 8.38 -20.59 -4.39
C CYS A 256 7.47 -19.79 -3.46
N MET A 257 6.20 -20.15 -3.44
CA MET A 257 5.17 -19.68 -2.51
C MET A 257 4.84 -20.83 -1.56
N PRO A 258 5.34 -20.81 -0.32
CA PRO A 258 5.25 -21.97 0.59
C PRO A 258 3.82 -22.36 0.96
N GLY A 259 2.89 -21.43 1.08
CA GLY A 259 1.51 -21.69 1.50
C GLY A 259 1.39 -21.94 3.01
N PRO A 260 0.48 -22.86 3.45
CA PRO A 260 -0.26 -23.86 2.66
C PRO A 260 -1.44 -23.28 1.88
N PHE A 261 -1.56 -23.60 0.61
CA PHE A 261 -2.74 -23.29 -0.19
C PHE A 261 -3.67 -24.51 -0.23
N MET A 262 -4.88 -24.33 0.27
CA MET A 262 -5.89 -25.40 0.34
C MET A 262 -6.60 -25.54 -1.01
N ILE A 263 -6.30 -26.62 -1.75
CA ILE A 263 -6.78 -26.85 -3.12
C ILE A 263 -7.41 -28.24 -3.19
N PRO A 264 -8.50 -28.45 -3.99
CA PRO A 264 -9.09 -29.77 -4.19
C PRO A 264 -8.03 -30.82 -4.55
N SER A 265 -8.03 -31.96 -3.86
CA SER A 265 -7.00 -32.99 -3.99
C SER A 265 -6.93 -33.63 -5.39
N ASN A 266 -8.01 -33.49 -6.19
CA ASN A 266 -8.08 -33.96 -7.57
C ASN A 266 -7.62 -32.92 -8.61
N VAL A 267 -6.83 -31.91 -8.19
CA VAL A 267 -6.15 -30.98 -9.11
C VAL A 267 -5.21 -31.73 -10.03
N GLU A 268 -5.21 -31.40 -11.33
CA GLU A 268 -4.41 -32.07 -12.38
C GLU A 268 -3.69 -31.06 -13.26
N ILE A 269 -2.71 -31.55 -14.00
CA ILE A 269 -2.00 -30.79 -15.05
C ILE A 269 -3.01 -30.24 -16.06
N GLY A 270 -2.86 -28.96 -16.40
CA GLY A 270 -3.71 -28.23 -17.33
C GLY A 270 -4.97 -27.64 -16.70
N ASP A 271 -5.22 -27.83 -15.41
CA ASP A 271 -6.25 -27.10 -14.68
C ASP A 271 -5.82 -25.63 -14.46
N TYR A 272 -6.78 -24.79 -14.10
CA TYR A 272 -6.52 -23.40 -13.78
C TYR A 272 -6.81 -23.13 -12.30
N LEU A 273 -5.93 -22.35 -11.69
CA LEU A 273 -6.12 -21.79 -10.36
C LEU A 273 -6.41 -20.30 -10.52
N GLU A 274 -7.50 -19.86 -9.95
CA GLU A 274 -7.79 -18.44 -9.75
C GLU A 274 -7.36 -18.07 -8.35
N ILE A 275 -6.44 -17.12 -8.24
CA ILE A 275 -5.85 -16.62 -6.99
C ILE A 275 -6.43 -15.23 -6.77
N GLY A 276 -7.27 -15.08 -5.75
CA GLY A 276 -7.96 -13.81 -5.44
C GLY A 276 -7.08 -12.81 -4.67
N LEU A 277 -7.60 -11.61 -4.47
CA LEU A 277 -6.99 -10.53 -3.66
C LEU A 277 -5.62 -10.04 -4.17
N ILE A 278 -5.40 -10.09 -5.48
CA ILE A 278 -4.14 -9.68 -6.14
C ILE A 278 -4.13 -8.20 -6.53
N GLY A 279 -5.18 -7.43 -6.25
CA GLY A 279 -5.29 -6.04 -6.66
C GLY A 279 -4.20 -5.11 -6.07
N ALA A 280 -3.70 -5.42 -4.87
CA ALA A 280 -2.58 -4.69 -4.27
C ALA A 280 -1.26 -5.41 -4.54
N TYR A 281 -0.27 -4.68 -5.10
CA TYR A 281 1.10 -5.13 -5.37
C TYR A 281 1.25 -6.32 -6.34
N GLY A 282 0.17 -6.90 -6.83
CA GLY A 282 0.22 -7.96 -7.83
C GLY A 282 0.82 -7.46 -9.14
N LEU A 283 0.07 -6.67 -9.90
CA LEU A 283 0.52 -6.18 -11.21
C LEU A 283 1.76 -5.28 -11.16
N THR A 284 1.89 -4.46 -10.12
CA THR A 284 2.95 -3.45 -10.01
C THR A 284 4.32 -4.01 -9.65
N MET A 285 4.37 -5.18 -9.01
CA MET A 285 5.62 -5.83 -8.61
C MET A 285 6.17 -6.80 -9.67
N ARG A 286 5.41 -7.08 -10.73
CA ARG A 286 5.82 -8.03 -11.77
C ARG A 286 7.07 -7.59 -12.52
N THR A 287 7.90 -8.56 -12.83
CA THR A 287 9.10 -8.40 -13.66
C THR A 287 8.95 -9.15 -14.99
N LYS A 288 9.90 -8.94 -15.90
CA LYS A 288 10.01 -9.73 -17.14
C LYS A 288 11.12 -10.81 -17.05
N PHE A 289 11.46 -11.19 -15.81
CA PHE A 289 12.52 -12.17 -15.58
C PHE A 289 12.24 -13.49 -16.30
N ASN A 290 13.25 -14.06 -16.95
CA ASN A 290 13.16 -15.26 -17.81
C ASN A 290 12.08 -15.20 -18.91
N GLY A 291 11.55 -14.04 -19.24
CA GLY A 291 10.51 -13.88 -20.28
C GLY A 291 9.10 -14.29 -19.86
N PHE A 292 8.89 -14.68 -18.61
CA PHE A 292 7.56 -15.00 -18.09
C PHE A 292 6.81 -13.72 -17.74
N TYR A 293 5.92 -13.30 -18.62
CA TYR A 293 5.14 -12.08 -18.47
C TYR A 293 3.90 -12.10 -19.35
N SER A 294 2.76 -11.73 -18.82
CA SER A 294 1.51 -11.58 -19.56
C SER A 294 0.88 -10.22 -19.33
N ASN A 295 0.42 -9.57 -20.39
CA ASN A 295 -0.37 -8.33 -20.35
C ASN A 295 -1.88 -8.58 -20.51
N LYS A 296 -2.33 -9.83 -20.51
CA LYS A 296 -3.75 -10.12 -20.67
C LYS A 296 -4.49 -9.69 -19.40
N LEU A 297 -5.35 -8.70 -19.55
CA LEU A 297 -6.26 -8.24 -18.51
C LEU A 297 -7.69 -8.42 -18.99
N VAL A 298 -8.54 -8.95 -18.14
CA VAL A 298 -9.96 -9.15 -18.42
C VAL A 298 -10.75 -8.49 -17.28
N ARG A 299 -11.75 -7.72 -17.62
CA ARG A 299 -12.68 -7.16 -16.63
C ARG A 299 -13.71 -8.24 -16.28
N THR A 300 -13.87 -8.49 -14.98
CA THR A 300 -14.94 -9.36 -14.43
C THR A 300 -15.89 -8.52 -13.56
N PHE A 301 -17.03 -9.11 -13.22
CA PHE A 301 -18.05 -8.50 -12.38
C PHE A 301 -18.39 -9.40 -11.18
N ASP A 302 -17.58 -10.42 -10.96
CA ASP A 302 -17.72 -11.35 -9.85
C ASP A 302 -17.33 -10.66 -8.52
N ASP A 303 -17.98 -11.08 -7.45
CA ASP A 303 -17.60 -10.66 -6.11
C ASP A 303 -16.19 -11.16 -5.75
N PRO A 304 -15.44 -10.43 -4.92
CA PRO A 304 -14.14 -10.89 -4.46
C PRO A 304 -14.27 -12.18 -3.64
N MET A 305 -13.28 -13.06 -3.72
CA MET A 305 -13.30 -14.34 -3.00
C MET A 305 -13.38 -14.19 -1.48
N LEU A 306 -12.82 -13.13 -0.95
CA LEU A 306 -12.94 -12.69 0.44
C LEU A 306 -13.13 -11.18 0.44
N THR A 307 -13.91 -10.67 1.38
CA THR A 307 -14.08 -9.22 1.56
C THR A 307 -14.09 -8.86 3.05
N MET A 308 -13.52 -7.71 3.36
CA MET A 308 -13.64 -7.08 4.68
C MET A 308 -14.70 -5.98 4.71
N TYR A 309 -15.35 -5.69 3.58
CA TYR A 309 -16.39 -4.69 3.46
C TYR A 309 -17.77 -5.33 3.64
N SER A 310 -18.68 -4.67 4.38
CA SER A 310 -20.05 -5.12 4.49
C SER A 310 -20.79 -4.95 3.15
N ASN A 311 -21.67 -5.90 2.80
CA ASN A 311 -22.47 -5.85 1.56
C ASN A 311 -23.38 -4.61 1.44
N GLU A 312 -23.58 -3.85 2.50
CA GLU A 312 -24.36 -2.60 2.47
C GLU A 312 -23.62 -1.44 1.79
N SER A 313 -22.29 -1.44 1.80
CA SER A 313 -21.50 -0.42 1.11
C SER A 313 -21.39 -0.62 -0.40
N GLN A 314 -21.76 -1.79 -0.93
CA GLN A 314 -21.71 -2.09 -2.37
C GLN A 314 -22.92 -1.55 -3.16
N LYS A 315 -23.94 -0.98 -2.51
CA LYS A 315 -25.14 -0.42 -3.15
C LYS A 315 -25.03 1.04 -3.57
N SER A 316 -23.90 1.72 -3.38
CA SER A 316 -23.71 3.07 -3.91
C SER A 316 -23.34 2.99 -5.39
N GLU A 317 -24.14 3.61 -6.21
CA GLU A 317 -24.12 3.68 -7.67
C GLU A 317 -22.70 3.73 -8.28
N THR A 318 -22.38 2.71 -9.06
CA THR A 318 -21.15 2.65 -9.85
C THR A 318 -21.30 3.60 -11.06
N THR A 319 -20.92 4.84 -10.89
CA THR A 319 -20.69 5.71 -12.06
C THR A 319 -19.43 5.21 -12.77
N LEU A 320 -19.64 4.62 -13.92
CA LEU A 320 -18.59 4.03 -14.77
C LEU A 320 -17.66 5.13 -15.28
N ILE A 321 -16.46 5.22 -14.74
CA ILE A 321 -15.37 5.96 -15.39
C ILE A 321 -14.77 5.03 -16.45
N SER A 322 -14.97 5.36 -17.72
CA SER A 322 -14.30 4.65 -18.82
C SER A 322 -12.81 4.97 -18.79
N VAL A 323 -11.99 3.95 -18.57
CA VAL A 323 -10.53 4.05 -18.74
C VAL A 323 -10.24 3.80 -20.23
N PRO A 324 -9.58 4.72 -20.95
CA PRO A 324 -9.12 4.45 -22.30
C PRO A 324 -8.10 3.33 -22.32
N ALA A 325 -8.16 2.48 -23.36
CA ALA A 325 -7.28 1.33 -23.58
C ALA A 325 -5.81 1.73 -23.77
#